data_d62e08c58ad176bb1bcf3a7f16049d96
#
_entry.id   d62e08c58ad176bb1bcf3a7f16049d96
#
_cell.length_a   1.000
_cell.length_b   1.000
_cell.length_c   1.000
_cell.angle_alpha   90.00
_cell.angle_beta   90.00
_cell.angle_gamma   90.00
#
_symmetry.space_group_name_H-M   'P 1'
#
loop_
_entity.id
_entity.type
_entity.pdbx_description
1 polymer ?
#
loop_
_entity_poly.entity_id
_entity_poly.type
_entity_poly.pdbx_seq_one_letter_code
_entity_poly.pdbx_strand_id
1 'polypeptide(L)'
;MLWRRRALAAGGAGRVCVVVLGDLGRSPRMQYHALSLARHGRDVALLGYLQSRPHGDVLRSGRIRLVPVSDLQALRVGPKLFQYVLKVIVQAIQLLYTMLKLEQPSYILLQNPPGLPGIAVAWAACLFWRSKLIIDWHNYGFTLMSLTHGRNHPLVQVAKWYEKLCGRLSDHNLCVTNALKEDLWVNCNIRAVTLYDKPAAYFKETPLELQHHLFLKLAKDHEPFRAESVSWSGQSSAFTEVDEKSEEVTKARGRPALLISSTSWTEDEDFSVLLKALEGYEHAISEGAKLPSLVCVITGKGPLKDYYNGLIHQLHFKHIQICTPWLEAEDYPLLLGSADLGVCLHRSSSGLDLPMKVVDMFGCCLPVCAIHFECLHELVKHEENGLVFKDSKELTEQLKMLFLGFPSLEGKLQSFRENLRASKQPCWDESWDQTVLPLLGHRE
;
A
#
# COMPACT_ATOMS: atom_id res chain seq x y z
N MET A 1 -19.37 43.02 -0.13
CA MET A 1 -20.11 42.32 -1.21
C MET A 1 -19.39 42.34 -2.57
N LEU A 2 -18.56 43.25 -2.89
CA LEU A 2 -17.84 43.35 -4.18
C LEU A 2 -16.66 42.39 -4.33
N TRP A 3 -16.07 41.92 -3.26
CA TRP A 3 -14.99 40.88 -3.30
C TRP A 3 -15.50 39.49 -3.65
N ARG A 4 -16.77 39.17 -3.38
CA ARG A 4 -17.41 37.89 -3.71
C ARG A 4 -17.65 37.65 -5.22
N ARG A 5 -17.77 38.70 -6.01
CA ARG A 5 -18.06 38.57 -7.48
C ARG A 5 -16.80 38.37 -8.33
N ARG A 6 -15.59 38.76 -7.86
CA ARG A 6 -14.35 38.56 -8.62
C ARG A 6 -13.82 37.13 -8.56
N ALA A 7 -14.12 36.34 -7.52
CA ALA A 7 -13.73 34.92 -7.41
C ALA A 7 -14.59 33.99 -8.29
N LEU A 8 -15.77 34.45 -8.74
CA LEU A 8 -16.68 33.69 -9.60
C LEU A 8 -16.44 33.91 -11.10
N ALA A 9 -15.60 34.87 -11.48
CA ALA A 9 -15.37 35.25 -12.88
C ALA A 9 -14.06 34.73 -13.49
N ALA A 10 -13.18 34.12 -12.68
CA ALA A 10 -12.04 33.37 -13.21
C ALA A 10 -12.49 31.92 -13.44
N GLY A 11 -12.65 31.52 -14.69
CA GLY A 11 -13.07 30.18 -15.14
C GLY A 11 -12.09 29.07 -14.78
N GLY A 12 -11.75 28.94 -13.49
CA GLY A 12 -10.92 27.87 -12.92
C GLY A 12 -11.79 26.82 -12.25
N ALA A 13 -11.54 25.55 -12.50
CA ALA A 13 -12.07 24.44 -11.74
C ALA A 13 -11.80 24.70 -10.24
N GLY A 14 -12.82 24.52 -9.36
CA GLY A 14 -12.76 24.95 -7.96
C GLY A 14 -11.62 24.33 -7.15
N ARG A 15 -11.30 24.96 -6.02
CA ARG A 15 -10.24 24.47 -5.10
C ARG A 15 -10.70 23.29 -4.29
N VAL A 16 -9.78 22.36 -3.98
CA VAL A 16 -10.03 21.20 -3.13
C VAL A 16 -8.94 21.11 -2.05
N CYS A 17 -9.36 20.85 -0.81
CA CYS A 17 -8.45 20.55 0.28
C CYS A 17 -8.45 19.04 0.52
N VAL A 18 -7.31 18.38 0.32
CA VAL A 18 -7.09 16.96 0.62
C VAL A 18 -6.40 16.88 1.97
N VAL A 19 -7.01 16.20 2.93
CA VAL A 19 -6.58 16.17 4.34
C VAL A 19 -6.17 14.78 4.76
N VAL A 20 -4.94 14.65 5.25
CA VAL A 20 -4.37 13.41 5.78
C VAL A 20 -3.80 13.70 7.17
N LEU A 21 -4.39 13.15 8.23
CA LEU A 21 -3.81 13.22 9.58
C LEU A 21 -2.72 12.15 9.75
N GLY A 22 -1.79 12.11 8.80
CA GLY A 22 -0.70 11.16 8.70
C GLY A 22 0.40 11.73 7.83
N ASP A 23 1.45 10.92 7.60
CA ASP A 23 2.55 11.28 6.72
C ASP A 23 2.12 11.25 5.25
N LEU A 24 2.22 12.39 4.58
CA LEU A 24 1.84 12.55 3.17
C LEU A 24 2.62 11.63 2.25
N GLY A 25 3.93 11.43 2.50
CA GLY A 25 4.76 10.53 1.70
C GLY A 25 4.37 9.06 1.83
N ARG A 26 3.70 8.69 2.92
CA ARG A 26 3.21 7.32 3.18
C ARG A 26 1.72 7.13 2.89
N SER A 27 1.08 8.08 2.22
CA SER A 27 -0.33 8.04 1.89
C SER A 27 -0.54 8.06 0.36
N PRO A 28 -0.16 6.99 -0.37
CA PRO A 28 -0.15 6.99 -1.83
C PRO A 28 -1.55 7.26 -2.43
N ARG A 29 -2.60 6.67 -1.89
CA ARG A 29 -3.97 6.86 -2.37
C ARG A 29 -4.40 8.33 -2.32
N MET A 30 -4.06 9.06 -1.25
CA MET A 30 -4.40 10.48 -1.14
C MET A 30 -3.56 11.35 -2.07
N GLN A 31 -2.34 10.95 -2.37
CA GLN A 31 -1.52 11.56 -3.40
C GLN A 31 -2.13 11.33 -4.80
N TYR A 32 -2.67 10.13 -5.08
CA TYR A 32 -3.36 9.85 -6.34
C TYR A 32 -4.64 10.66 -6.48
N HIS A 33 -5.42 10.84 -5.40
CA HIS A 33 -6.56 11.78 -5.41
C HIS A 33 -6.12 13.20 -5.75
N ALA A 34 -5.04 13.69 -5.13
CA ALA A 34 -4.52 15.03 -5.39
C ALA A 34 -4.06 15.20 -6.85
N LEU A 35 -3.38 14.20 -7.42
CA LEU A 35 -2.96 14.20 -8.83
C LEU A 35 -4.15 14.16 -9.78
N SER A 36 -5.15 13.32 -9.52
CA SER A 36 -6.37 13.26 -10.35
C SER A 36 -7.14 14.58 -10.31
N LEU A 37 -7.29 15.20 -9.15
CA LEU A 37 -7.90 16.52 -9.01
C LEU A 37 -7.12 17.60 -9.80
N ALA A 38 -5.79 17.59 -9.70
CA ALA A 38 -4.94 18.53 -10.41
C ALA A 38 -5.02 18.36 -11.93
N ARG A 39 -5.09 17.10 -12.41
CA ARG A 39 -5.27 16.76 -13.83
C ARG A 39 -6.60 17.31 -14.37
N HIS A 40 -7.66 17.29 -13.57
CA HIS A 40 -8.94 17.92 -13.90
C HIS A 40 -8.98 19.44 -13.66
N GLY A 41 -7.79 20.09 -13.59
CA GLY A 41 -7.65 21.54 -13.53
C GLY A 41 -7.99 22.17 -12.18
N ARG A 42 -8.18 21.38 -11.11
CA ARG A 42 -8.44 21.87 -9.76
C ARG A 42 -7.17 22.26 -9.04
N ASP A 43 -7.19 23.34 -8.27
CA ASP A 43 -6.09 23.70 -7.39
C ASP A 43 -6.25 22.95 -6.06
N VAL A 44 -5.21 22.19 -5.66
CA VAL A 44 -5.26 21.27 -4.55
C VAL A 44 -4.35 21.73 -3.41
N ALA A 45 -4.91 21.88 -2.21
CA ALA A 45 -4.14 21.98 -0.98
C ALA A 45 -4.04 20.58 -0.34
N LEU A 46 -2.85 19.97 -0.39
CA LEU A 46 -2.59 18.67 0.22
C LEU A 46 -2.01 18.88 1.62
N LEU A 47 -2.84 18.64 2.65
CA LEU A 47 -2.60 18.96 4.06
C LEU A 47 -2.28 17.70 4.84
N GLY A 48 -1.16 17.69 5.59
CA GLY A 48 -0.75 16.56 6.44
C GLY A 48 0.66 16.71 6.98
N TYR A 49 1.20 15.62 7.58
CA TYR A 49 2.58 15.61 8.06
C TYR A 49 3.55 15.38 6.89
N LEU A 50 4.70 16.05 6.91
CA LEU A 50 5.77 15.88 5.93
C LEU A 50 6.99 15.24 6.59
N GLN A 51 6.85 13.98 7.00
CA GLN A 51 7.93 13.18 7.59
C GLN A 51 8.71 12.44 6.49
N SER A 52 8.03 11.99 5.46
CA SER A 52 8.61 11.36 4.26
C SER A 52 8.34 12.22 3.01
N ARG A 53 9.19 12.08 2.01
CA ARG A 53 9.06 12.79 0.75
C ARG A 53 7.89 12.24 -0.07
N PRO A 54 6.91 13.07 -0.49
CA PRO A 54 5.86 12.67 -1.43
C PRO A 54 6.41 12.30 -2.80
N HIS A 55 5.59 11.60 -3.60
CA HIS A 55 5.94 11.19 -4.95
C HIS A 55 6.37 12.37 -5.84
N GLY A 56 7.31 12.13 -6.75
CA GLY A 56 7.86 13.16 -7.62
C GLY A 56 6.82 13.92 -8.44
N ASP A 57 5.75 13.27 -8.89
CA ASP A 57 4.68 13.90 -9.67
C ASP A 57 3.87 14.90 -8.83
N VAL A 58 3.64 14.61 -7.55
CA VAL A 58 3.00 15.54 -6.60
C VAL A 58 3.86 16.79 -6.45
N LEU A 59 5.19 16.60 -6.29
CA LEU A 59 6.13 17.70 -6.11
C LEU A 59 6.31 18.56 -7.37
N ARG A 60 6.17 17.96 -8.55
CA ARG A 60 6.29 18.67 -9.85
C ARG A 60 5.00 19.35 -10.28
N SER A 61 3.86 19.01 -9.69
CA SER A 61 2.57 19.57 -10.07
C SER A 61 2.43 21.03 -9.63
N GLY A 62 2.33 21.95 -10.56
CA GLY A 62 2.09 23.37 -10.27
C GLY A 62 0.71 23.69 -9.66
N ARG A 63 -0.20 22.69 -9.59
CA ARG A 63 -1.55 22.83 -9.02
C ARG A 63 -1.69 22.20 -7.64
N ILE A 64 -0.66 21.50 -7.14
CA ILE A 64 -0.70 20.88 -5.81
C ILE A 64 0.21 21.67 -4.88
N ARG A 65 -0.38 22.26 -3.84
CA ARG A 65 0.34 22.94 -2.77
C ARG A 65 0.39 22.05 -1.55
N LEU A 66 1.59 21.69 -1.08
CA LEU A 66 1.78 20.99 0.18
C LEU A 66 1.57 21.96 1.35
N VAL A 67 0.76 21.54 2.33
CA VAL A 67 0.46 22.30 3.54
C VAL A 67 0.85 21.48 4.75
N PRO A 68 2.08 21.66 5.28
CA PRO A 68 2.55 20.87 6.39
C PRO A 68 1.82 21.22 7.68
N VAL A 69 1.45 20.18 8.43
CA VAL A 69 0.96 20.26 9.82
C VAL A 69 2.06 19.75 10.73
N SER A 70 2.32 20.44 11.83
CA SER A 70 3.34 20.01 12.79
C SER A 70 2.86 18.80 13.59
N ASP A 71 3.70 17.78 13.74
CA ASP A 71 3.39 16.63 14.57
C ASP A 71 3.59 16.97 16.06
N LEU A 72 2.58 16.70 16.86
CA LEU A 72 2.55 17.01 18.31
C LEU A 72 3.14 15.85 19.13
N GLN A 73 4.41 15.48 18.88
CA GLN A 73 5.05 14.37 19.60
C GLN A 73 5.39 14.70 21.09
N ALA A 74 5.38 15.95 21.52
CA ALA A 74 6.05 16.40 22.74
C ALA A 74 5.15 16.66 23.95
N LEU A 75 3.84 16.46 23.89
CA LEU A 75 2.94 16.75 25.05
C LEU A 75 2.90 15.55 26.02
N ARG A 76 3.94 15.40 26.84
CA ARG A 76 4.01 14.39 27.92
C ARG A 76 3.72 15.05 29.29
N VAL A 77 2.50 15.57 29.49
CA VAL A 77 2.11 16.20 30.76
C VAL A 77 0.93 15.46 31.39
N GLY A 78 1.12 14.90 32.57
CA GLY A 78 0.04 14.28 33.38
C GLY A 78 -0.25 12.80 33.05
N PRO A 79 -1.37 12.26 33.56
CA PRO A 79 -1.79 10.87 33.31
C PRO A 79 -2.04 10.57 31.82
N LYS A 80 -1.83 9.34 31.38
CA LYS A 80 -1.94 8.93 29.96
C LYS A 80 -3.26 9.37 29.30
N LEU A 81 -4.38 9.21 29.98
CA LEU A 81 -5.69 9.60 29.45
C LEU A 81 -5.78 11.12 29.21
N PHE A 82 -5.27 11.93 30.13
CA PHE A 82 -5.22 13.38 30.00
C PHE A 82 -4.33 13.80 28.82
N GLN A 83 -3.18 13.14 28.64
CA GLN A 83 -2.29 13.37 27.48
C GLN A 83 -3.02 13.10 26.16
N TYR A 84 -3.81 12.01 26.08
CA TYR A 84 -4.59 11.70 24.87
C TYR A 84 -5.63 12.79 24.57
N VAL A 85 -6.41 13.18 25.57
CA VAL A 85 -7.44 14.23 25.41
C VAL A 85 -6.80 15.55 25.00
N LEU A 86 -5.73 15.96 25.69
CA LEU A 86 -5.01 17.19 25.37
C LEU A 86 -4.43 17.14 23.94
N LYS A 87 -3.83 16.03 23.55
CA LYS A 87 -3.31 15.83 22.18
C LYS A 87 -4.42 15.99 21.14
N VAL A 88 -5.57 15.38 21.34
CA VAL A 88 -6.74 15.49 20.43
C VAL A 88 -7.21 16.93 20.32
N ILE A 89 -7.32 17.66 21.45
CA ILE A 89 -7.77 19.07 21.46
C ILE A 89 -6.77 19.95 20.72
N VAL A 90 -5.49 19.85 21.05
CA VAL A 90 -4.43 20.66 20.40
C VAL A 90 -4.35 20.35 18.90
N GLN A 91 -4.43 19.07 18.52
CA GLN A 91 -4.47 18.66 17.13
C GLN A 91 -5.70 19.20 16.39
N ALA A 92 -6.88 19.21 17.05
CA ALA A 92 -8.10 19.78 16.49
C ALA A 92 -7.96 21.29 16.23
N ILE A 93 -7.44 22.04 17.22
CA ILE A 93 -7.22 23.48 17.08
C ILE A 93 -6.19 23.77 15.97
N GLN A 94 -5.08 23.04 15.95
CA GLN A 94 -4.03 23.21 14.94
C GLN A 94 -4.55 22.92 13.54
N LEU A 95 -5.29 21.82 13.37
CA LEU A 95 -5.87 21.42 12.09
C LEU A 95 -6.86 22.49 11.61
N LEU A 96 -7.82 22.89 12.46
CA LEU A 96 -8.79 23.92 12.12
C LEU A 96 -8.11 25.24 11.76
N TYR A 97 -7.14 25.68 12.56
CA TYR A 97 -6.38 26.91 12.30
C TYR A 97 -5.64 26.84 10.95
N THR A 98 -5.00 25.70 10.66
CA THR A 98 -4.29 25.51 9.39
C THR A 98 -5.27 25.53 8.21
N MET A 99 -6.42 24.87 8.35
CA MET A 99 -7.47 24.88 7.34
C MET A 99 -7.99 26.30 7.10
N LEU A 100 -8.35 27.03 8.15
CA LEU A 100 -8.91 28.39 8.04
C LEU A 100 -7.96 29.42 7.43
N LYS A 101 -6.65 29.14 7.39
CA LYS A 101 -5.66 29.96 6.66
C LYS A 101 -5.65 29.70 5.15
N LEU A 102 -6.24 28.61 4.71
CA LEU A 102 -6.31 28.29 3.28
C LEU A 102 -7.40 29.16 2.62
N GLU A 103 -7.28 29.32 1.33
CA GLU A 103 -8.36 29.87 0.53
C GLU A 103 -9.53 28.90 0.51
N GLN A 104 -10.75 29.42 0.59
CA GLN A 104 -11.99 28.63 0.64
C GLN A 104 -12.02 27.53 -0.42
N PRO A 105 -12.02 26.23 -0.04
CA PRO A 105 -12.17 25.12 -0.99
C PRO A 105 -13.66 24.89 -1.32
N SER A 106 -13.95 24.30 -2.45
CA SER A 106 -15.29 23.81 -2.79
C SER A 106 -15.58 22.48 -2.10
N TYR A 107 -14.53 21.66 -1.92
CA TYR A 107 -14.58 20.33 -1.32
C TYR A 107 -13.42 20.14 -0.37
N ILE A 108 -13.70 19.40 0.73
CA ILE A 108 -12.68 18.83 1.60
C ILE A 108 -12.75 17.33 1.43
N LEU A 109 -11.65 16.70 1.00
CA LEU A 109 -11.49 15.25 0.93
C LEU A 109 -10.62 14.79 2.10
N LEU A 110 -11.21 14.06 3.04
CA LEU A 110 -10.56 13.62 4.28
C LEU A 110 -10.31 12.11 4.26
N GLN A 111 -9.09 11.69 4.54
CA GLN A 111 -8.75 10.29 4.80
C GLN A 111 -9.28 9.84 6.16
N ASN A 112 -9.88 8.68 6.23
CA ASN A 112 -10.14 7.93 7.46
C ASN A 112 -9.58 6.50 7.36
N PRO A 113 -8.77 5.98 8.30
CA PRO A 113 -8.27 6.60 9.53
C PRO A 113 -7.10 7.58 9.33
N PRO A 114 -6.76 8.36 10.38
CA PRO A 114 -7.47 8.52 11.66
C PRO A 114 -8.63 9.50 11.55
N GLY A 115 -9.80 9.09 12.07
CA GLY A 115 -11.00 9.93 12.05
C GLY A 115 -10.99 11.02 13.13
N LEU A 116 -10.48 10.71 14.32
CA LEU A 116 -10.45 11.63 15.48
C LEU A 116 -9.15 12.45 15.47
N PRO A 117 -9.22 13.79 15.54
CA PRO A 117 -10.39 14.68 15.53
C PRO A 117 -10.83 15.10 14.11
N GLY A 118 -10.19 14.55 13.07
CA GLY A 118 -10.24 15.02 11.66
C GLY A 118 -11.65 15.21 11.12
N ILE A 119 -12.57 14.26 11.33
CA ILE A 119 -13.92 14.32 10.76
C ILE A 119 -14.69 15.53 11.30
N ALA A 120 -14.71 15.73 12.64
CA ALA A 120 -15.42 16.84 13.25
C ALA A 120 -14.81 18.19 12.85
N VAL A 121 -13.49 18.29 12.77
CA VAL A 121 -12.80 19.53 12.36
C VAL A 121 -13.07 19.84 10.89
N ALA A 122 -12.99 18.86 10.00
CA ALA A 122 -13.27 19.04 8.58
C ALA A 122 -14.74 19.44 8.35
N TRP A 123 -15.67 18.81 9.09
CA TRP A 123 -17.08 19.17 9.04
C TRP A 123 -17.32 20.63 9.52
N ALA A 124 -16.71 21.04 10.64
CA ALA A 124 -16.80 22.42 11.12
C ALA A 124 -16.25 23.43 10.12
N ALA A 125 -15.12 23.13 9.47
CA ALA A 125 -14.57 23.95 8.41
C ALA A 125 -15.51 24.02 7.18
N CYS A 126 -16.13 22.90 6.81
CA CYS A 126 -17.14 22.86 5.74
C CYS A 126 -18.35 23.76 6.05
N LEU A 127 -18.84 23.75 7.28
CA LEU A 127 -19.93 24.65 7.70
C LEU A 127 -19.52 26.13 7.56
N PHE A 128 -18.30 26.47 8.00
CA PHE A 128 -17.79 27.84 7.92
C PHE A 128 -17.67 28.32 6.47
N TRP A 129 -17.16 27.45 5.58
CA TRP A 129 -16.93 27.81 4.18
C TRP A 129 -18.10 27.48 3.25
N ARG A 130 -19.12 26.77 3.74
CA ARG A 130 -20.18 26.19 2.90
C ARG A 130 -19.60 25.25 1.82
N SER A 131 -18.57 24.51 2.18
CA SER A 131 -17.93 23.50 1.36
C SER A 131 -18.60 22.15 1.56
N LYS A 132 -18.33 21.18 0.70
CA LYS A 132 -18.79 19.80 0.83
C LYS A 132 -17.69 18.92 1.43
N LEU A 133 -18.06 18.03 2.35
CA LEU A 133 -17.17 17.07 2.97
C LEU A 133 -17.27 15.72 2.27
N ILE A 134 -16.13 15.20 1.80
CA ILE A 134 -15.98 13.84 1.28
C ILE A 134 -15.07 13.08 2.24
N ILE A 135 -15.50 11.94 2.76
CA ILE A 135 -14.66 11.06 3.58
C ILE A 135 -14.24 9.87 2.71
N ASP A 136 -12.94 9.58 2.67
CA ASP A 136 -12.38 8.40 2.04
C ASP A 136 -12.01 7.37 3.12
N TRP A 137 -12.81 6.32 3.21
CA TRP A 137 -12.72 5.27 4.22
C TRP A 137 -11.76 4.18 3.74
N HIS A 138 -10.55 4.15 4.32
CA HIS A 138 -9.58 3.09 4.06
C HIS A 138 -9.76 1.93 5.04
N ASN A 139 -10.18 2.22 6.26
CA ASN A 139 -10.48 1.29 7.33
C ASN A 139 -11.21 2.06 8.45
N TYR A 140 -11.45 1.41 9.59
CA TYR A 140 -11.89 2.06 10.82
C TYR A 140 -10.71 2.35 11.74
N GLY A 141 -10.62 3.57 12.27
CA GLY A 141 -9.59 3.94 13.24
C GLY A 141 -9.73 3.20 14.56
N PHE A 142 -10.97 2.93 15.00
CA PHE A 142 -11.20 2.16 16.22
C PHE A 142 -10.72 0.71 16.12
N THR A 143 -10.71 0.08 14.94
CA THR A 143 -10.18 -1.28 14.78
C THR A 143 -8.66 -1.29 14.89
N LEU A 144 -7.97 -0.29 14.33
CA LEU A 144 -6.53 -0.10 14.52
C LEU A 144 -6.19 0.14 16.00
N MET A 145 -6.96 1.00 16.70
CA MET A 145 -6.78 1.21 18.14
C MET A 145 -7.01 -0.07 18.95
N SER A 146 -7.89 -0.95 18.51
CA SER A 146 -8.18 -2.21 19.20
C SER A 146 -7.03 -3.20 19.19
N LEU A 147 -6.10 -3.11 18.25
CA LEU A 147 -4.90 -3.96 18.19
C LEU A 147 -3.98 -3.71 19.39
N THR A 148 -3.84 -2.45 19.82
CA THR A 148 -2.97 -2.07 20.93
C THR A 148 -3.66 -2.02 22.28
N HIS A 149 -4.95 -1.69 22.33
CA HIS A 149 -5.68 -1.45 23.60
C HIS A 149 -6.69 -2.56 23.93
N GLY A 150 -7.02 -3.43 22.96
CA GLY A 150 -8.07 -4.42 23.08
C GLY A 150 -9.46 -3.85 22.74
N ARG A 151 -10.33 -4.71 22.20
CA ARG A 151 -11.65 -4.31 21.67
C ARG A 151 -12.58 -3.66 22.68
N ASN A 152 -12.48 -4.05 23.95
CA ASN A 152 -13.37 -3.57 25.04
C ASN A 152 -12.85 -2.32 25.74
N HIS A 153 -11.72 -1.76 25.34
CA HIS A 153 -11.14 -0.58 25.98
C HIS A 153 -12.04 0.65 25.76
N PRO A 154 -12.32 1.47 26.81
CA PRO A 154 -13.22 2.62 26.70
C PRO A 154 -12.87 3.59 25.57
N LEU A 155 -11.58 3.87 25.34
CA LEU A 155 -11.13 4.74 24.25
C LEU A 155 -11.51 4.17 22.87
N VAL A 156 -11.46 2.86 22.70
CA VAL A 156 -11.86 2.19 21.46
C VAL A 156 -13.37 2.34 21.25
N GLN A 157 -14.17 2.20 22.31
CA GLN A 157 -15.62 2.38 22.22
C GLN A 157 -15.99 3.83 21.90
N VAL A 158 -15.31 4.81 22.51
CA VAL A 158 -15.50 6.24 22.19
C VAL A 158 -15.12 6.53 20.74
N ALA A 159 -13.98 6.01 20.25
CA ALA A 159 -13.57 6.18 18.85
C ALA A 159 -14.58 5.56 17.89
N LYS A 160 -15.09 4.36 18.19
CA LYS A 160 -16.13 3.69 17.41
C LYS A 160 -17.43 4.50 17.34
N TRP A 161 -17.88 5.01 18.48
CA TRP A 161 -19.05 5.88 18.53
C TRP A 161 -18.85 7.15 17.71
N TYR A 162 -17.69 7.79 17.88
CA TYR A 162 -17.32 9.00 17.16
C TYR A 162 -17.33 8.81 15.65
N GLU A 163 -16.65 7.77 15.13
CA GLU A 163 -16.60 7.50 13.69
C GLU A 163 -17.98 7.22 13.11
N LYS A 164 -18.83 6.44 13.83
CA LYS A 164 -20.21 6.17 13.42
C LYS A 164 -21.09 7.43 13.39
N LEU A 165 -20.94 8.31 14.37
CA LEU A 165 -21.75 9.52 14.45
C LEU A 165 -21.26 10.58 13.46
N CYS A 166 -19.97 10.92 13.53
CA CYS A 166 -19.40 12.00 12.74
C CYS A 166 -19.29 11.64 11.25
N GLY A 167 -19.11 10.37 10.90
CA GLY A 167 -19.10 9.92 9.51
C GLY A 167 -20.41 10.19 8.76
N ARG A 168 -21.53 10.28 9.47
CA ARG A 168 -22.85 10.64 8.88
C ARG A 168 -22.97 12.11 8.52
N LEU A 169 -22.02 12.94 8.96
CA LEU A 169 -22.04 14.39 8.70
C LEU A 169 -21.40 14.75 7.34
N SER A 170 -20.88 13.78 6.62
CA SER A 170 -20.29 13.99 5.30
C SER A 170 -21.35 14.10 4.21
N ASP A 171 -21.04 14.84 3.15
CA ASP A 171 -21.89 14.93 1.95
C ASP A 171 -21.73 13.70 1.06
N HIS A 172 -20.50 13.18 0.96
CA HIS A 172 -20.18 11.99 0.18
C HIS A 172 -19.16 11.11 0.93
N ASN A 173 -19.21 9.80 0.67
CA ASN A 173 -18.26 8.85 1.20
C ASN A 173 -17.73 7.97 0.10
N LEU A 174 -16.41 7.76 0.11
CA LEU A 174 -15.70 6.74 -0.68
C LEU A 174 -15.24 5.64 0.27
N CYS A 175 -15.07 4.44 -0.23
CA CYS A 175 -14.47 3.34 0.53
C CYS A 175 -13.67 2.41 -0.38
N VAL A 176 -12.75 1.65 0.20
CA VAL A 176 -11.77 0.86 -0.56
C VAL A 176 -12.30 -0.50 -1.02
N THR A 177 -13.39 -1.01 -0.45
CA THR A 177 -13.96 -2.33 -0.76
C THR A 177 -15.48 -2.34 -0.72
N ASN A 178 -16.10 -3.31 -1.36
CA ASN A 178 -17.53 -3.54 -1.22
C ASN A 178 -17.91 -4.05 0.18
N ALA A 179 -17.05 -4.87 0.79
CA ALA A 179 -17.25 -5.31 2.17
C ALA A 179 -17.33 -4.11 3.14
N LEU A 180 -16.42 -3.14 3.01
CA LEU A 180 -16.48 -1.91 3.82
C LEU A 180 -17.70 -1.05 3.50
N LYS A 181 -18.10 -0.96 2.23
CA LYS A 181 -19.34 -0.26 1.81
C LYS A 181 -20.57 -0.84 2.49
N GLU A 182 -20.69 -2.16 2.51
CA GLU A 182 -21.81 -2.85 3.15
C GLU A 182 -21.82 -2.65 4.67
N ASP A 183 -20.64 -2.78 5.29
CA ASP A 183 -20.50 -2.56 6.74
C ASP A 183 -20.82 -1.10 7.15
N LEU A 184 -20.35 -0.13 6.39
CA LEU A 184 -20.67 1.29 6.59
C LEU A 184 -22.19 1.53 6.48
N TRP A 185 -22.85 0.88 5.54
CA TRP A 185 -24.30 1.00 5.40
C TRP A 185 -25.05 0.30 6.57
N VAL A 186 -24.77 -0.96 6.80
CA VAL A 186 -25.51 -1.78 7.78
C VAL A 186 -25.24 -1.31 9.22
N ASN A 187 -23.97 -1.10 9.57
CA ASN A 187 -23.55 -0.84 10.95
C ASN A 187 -23.46 0.63 11.32
N CYS A 188 -23.28 1.51 10.31
CA CYS A 188 -23.06 2.94 10.55
C CYS A 188 -24.15 3.82 9.91
N ASN A 189 -25.02 3.30 9.06
CA ASN A 189 -25.97 4.07 8.23
C ASN A 189 -25.30 5.15 7.40
N ILE A 190 -24.13 4.82 6.82
CA ILE A 190 -23.34 5.68 5.95
C ILE A 190 -23.38 5.10 4.55
N ARG A 191 -23.84 5.88 3.56
CA ARG A 191 -23.82 5.51 2.14
C ARG A 191 -22.47 5.85 1.55
N ALA A 192 -21.75 4.86 1.05
CA ALA A 192 -20.44 5.03 0.42
C ALA A 192 -20.43 4.49 -1.02
N VAL A 193 -19.51 4.98 -1.82
CA VAL A 193 -19.21 4.49 -3.16
C VAL A 193 -17.84 3.82 -3.13
N THR A 194 -17.75 2.60 -3.69
CA THR A 194 -16.49 1.87 -3.69
C THR A 194 -15.57 2.42 -4.78
N LEU A 195 -14.37 2.80 -4.37
CA LEU A 195 -13.24 3.11 -5.25
C LEU A 195 -12.08 2.19 -4.84
N TYR A 196 -11.91 1.09 -5.55
CA TYR A 196 -10.80 0.18 -5.29
C TYR A 196 -9.45 0.84 -5.53
N ASP A 197 -8.47 0.47 -4.73
CA ASP A 197 -7.08 0.82 -5.00
C ASP A 197 -6.61 0.18 -6.31
N LYS A 198 -5.82 0.94 -7.06
CA LYS A 198 -5.24 0.53 -8.34
C LYS A 198 -3.75 0.84 -8.35
N PRO A 199 -2.95 0.02 -9.02
CA PRO A 199 -1.52 0.28 -9.08
C PRO A 199 -1.24 1.57 -9.87
N ALA A 200 -0.18 2.27 -9.47
CA ALA A 200 0.33 3.36 -10.28
C ALA A 200 0.95 2.84 -11.58
N ALA A 201 1.02 3.67 -12.61
CA ALA A 201 1.49 3.29 -13.95
C ALA A 201 2.93 2.77 -14.01
N TYR A 202 3.75 3.05 -13.00
CA TYR A 202 5.13 2.55 -12.92
C TYR A 202 5.24 1.13 -12.34
N PHE A 203 4.16 0.59 -11.73
CA PHE A 203 4.08 -0.83 -11.39
C PHE A 203 3.71 -1.61 -12.65
N LYS A 204 4.70 -2.21 -13.27
CA LYS A 204 4.60 -3.00 -14.50
C LYS A 204 5.68 -4.07 -14.54
N GLU A 205 5.55 -5.03 -15.42
CA GLU A 205 6.60 -6.02 -15.67
C GLU A 205 7.89 -5.32 -16.07
N THR A 206 9.01 -5.74 -15.47
CA THR A 206 10.32 -5.13 -15.70
C THR A 206 10.99 -5.79 -16.91
N PRO A 207 11.40 -5.04 -17.94
CA PRO A 207 12.20 -5.56 -19.04
C PRO A 207 13.50 -6.21 -18.56
N LEU A 208 13.97 -7.24 -19.29
CA LEU A 208 15.08 -8.09 -18.85
C LEU A 208 16.39 -7.31 -18.64
N GLU A 209 16.65 -6.30 -19.47
CA GLU A 209 17.80 -5.43 -19.33
C GLU A 209 17.77 -4.62 -18.03
N LEU A 210 16.59 -4.13 -17.64
CA LEU A 210 16.41 -3.41 -16.38
C LEU A 210 16.47 -4.36 -15.18
N GLN A 211 15.99 -5.61 -15.32
CA GLN A 211 16.18 -6.65 -14.31
C GLN A 211 17.66 -6.89 -14.07
N HIS A 212 18.43 -7.05 -15.14
CA HIS A 212 19.87 -7.29 -15.07
C HIS A 212 20.61 -6.15 -14.34
N HIS A 213 20.36 -4.91 -14.74
CA HIS A 213 20.96 -3.75 -14.09
C HIS A 213 20.60 -3.67 -12.60
N LEU A 214 19.32 -3.93 -12.23
CA LEU A 214 18.89 -3.96 -10.85
C LEU A 214 19.59 -5.08 -10.06
N PHE A 215 19.66 -6.29 -10.62
CA PHE A 215 20.29 -7.43 -9.94
C PHE A 215 21.80 -7.22 -9.74
N LEU A 216 22.51 -6.65 -10.71
CA LEU A 216 23.91 -6.27 -10.54
C LEU A 216 24.09 -5.16 -9.49
N LYS A 217 23.16 -4.20 -9.40
CA LYS A 217 23.15 -3.19 -8.34
C LYS A 217 22.99 -3.84 -6.97
N LEU A 218 22.00 -4.73 -6.80
CA LEU A 218 21.72 -5.41 -5.54
C LEU A 218 22.82 -6.41 -5.15
N ALA A 219 23.49 -7.03 -6.12
CA ALA A 219 24.60 -7.97 -5.88
C ALA A 219 25.81 -7.32 -5.15
N LYS A 220 25.95 -6.00 -5.22
CA LYS A 220 27.03 -5.27 -4.52
C LYS A 220 26.89 -5.41 -3.01
N ASP A 221 25.67 -5.28 -2.50
CA ASP A 221 25.38 -5.21 -1.08
C ASP A 221 24.70 -6.49 -0.54
N HIS A 222 24.11 -7.32 -1.42
CA HIS A 222 23.32 -8.50 -1.06
C HIS A 222 23.84 -9.75 -1.75
N GLU A 223 24.42 -10.65 -0.96
CA GLU A 223 25.00 -11.91 -1.43
C GLU A 223 24.05 -12.76 -2.28
N PRO A 224 22.74 -12.90 -1.94
CA PRO A 224 21.81 -13.74 -2.71
C PRO A 224 21.63 -13.32 -4.19
N PHE A 225 22.04 -12.11 -4.55
CA PHE A 225 22.00 -11.64 -5.94
C PHE A 225 23.28 -11.89 -6.72
N ARG A 226 24.35 -12.38 -6.07
CA ARG A 226 25.64 -12.65 -6.71
C ARG A 226 25.60 -13.95 -7.48
N ALA A 227 26.26 -13.98 -8.62
CA ALA A 227 26.46 -15.22 -9.37
C ALA A 227 27.33 -16.21 -8.57
N GLU A 228 26.98 -17.48 -8.57
CA GLU A 228 27.75 -18.55 -7.88
C GLU A 228 29.14 -18.77 -8.51
N SER A 229 29.25 -18.57 -9.82
CA SER A 229 30.52 -18.64 -10.55
C SER A 229 30.93 -17.26 -11.04
N VAL A 230 32.18 -16.90 -10.79
CA VAL A 230 32.77 -15.68 -11.34
C VAL A 230 32.87 -15.87 -12.85
N SER A 231 31.92 -15.32 -13.61
CA SER A 231 32.07 -15.20 -15.07
C SER A 231 33.25 -14.25 -15.33
N TRP A 232 34.12 -14.60 -16.27
CA TRP A 232 35.27 -13.77 -16.66
C TRP A 232 34.88 -12.35 -17.10
N SER A 233 33.63 -12.16 -17.52
CA SER A 233 33.09 -10.86 -17.95
C SER A 233 32.60 -9.95 -16.79
N GLY A 234 32.44 -10.46 -15.55
CA GLY A 234 31.93 -9.68 -14.42
C GLY A 234 30.49 -9.18 -14.58
N GLN A 235 29.77 -9.63 -15.61
CA GLN A 235 28.43 -9.18 -16.00
C GLN A 235 27.37 -10.27 -15.78
N SER A 236 27.39 -10.92 -14.62
CA SER A 236 26.41 -11.93 -14.27
C SER A 236 25.88 -11.74 -12.84
N SER A 237 24.61 -12.05 -12.63
CA SER A 237 23.94 -12.12 -11.34
C SER A 237 23.44 -13.55 -11.10
N ALA A 238 22.87 -13.83 -9.92
CA ALA A 238 22.21 -15.10 -9.66
C ALA A 238 21.03 -15.41 -10.61
N PHE A 239 20.46 -14.39 -11.25
CA PHE A 239 19.23 -14.49 -12.05
C PHE A 239 19.41 -14.23 -13.54
N THR A 240 20.42 -13.46 -13.92
CA THR A 240 20.62 -13.00 -15.30
C THR A 240 22.11 -12.99 -15.67
N GLU A 241 22.39 -13.27 -16.94
CA GLU A 241 23.72 -13.27 -17.52
C GLU A 241 23.69 -12.60 -18.90
N VAL A 242 24.82 -12.10 -19.35
CA VAL A 242 24.99 -11.59 -20.72
C VAL A 242 25.58 -12.71 -21.57
N ASP A 243 24.93 -13.05 -22.67
CA ASP A 243 25.44 -14.01 -23.64
C ASP A 243 26.67 -13.41 -24.37
N GLU A 244 27.80 -14.09 -24.28
CA GLU A 244 29.08 -13.59 -24.83
C GLU A 244 29.09 -13.41 -26.36
N LYS A 245 28.19 -14.06 -27.08
CA LYS A 245 28.15 -14.04 -28.55
C LYS A 245 27.17 -12.99 -29.09
N SER A 246 26.00 -12.89 -28.45
CA SER A 246 24.94 -11.98 -28.90
C SER A 246 24.95 -10.64 -28.15
N GLU A 247 25.70 -10.52 -27.04
CA GLU A 247 25.67 -9.40 -26.11
C GLU A 247 24.25 -9.14 -25.50
N GLU A 248 23.34 -10.10 -25.67
CA GLU A 248 21.99 -10.00 -25.15
C GLU A 248 21.91 -10.49 -23.72
N VAL A 249 21.08 -9.82 -22.92
CA VAL A 249 20.77 -10.25 -21.56
C VAL A 249 19.83 -11.44 -21.60
N THR A 250 20.20 -12.50 -20.90
CA THR A 250 19.39 -13.72 -20.76
C THR A 250 19.19 -14.08 -19.30
N LYS A 251 18.18 -14.89 -19.01
CA LYS A 251 18.02 -15.48 -17.67
C LYS A 251 19.08 -16.56 -17.46
N ALA A 252 19.77 -16.54 -16.32
CA ALA A 252 20.77 -17.53 -15.98
C ALA A 252 20.17 -18.94 -15.92
N ARG A 253 20.90 -19.91 -16.46
CA ARG A 253 20.46 -21.32 -16.43
C ARG A 253 20.49 -21.85 -15.00
N GLY A 254 19.39 -22.52 -14.60
CA GLY A 254 19.29 -23.06 -13.23
C GLY A 254 19.17 -22.00 -12.14
N ARG A 255 18.82 -20.77 -12.50
CA ARG A 255 18.63 -19.68 -11.55
C ARG A 255 17.66 -20.05 -10.42
N PRO A 256 17.84 -19.52 -9.22
CA PRO A 256 16.87 -19.66 -8.16
C PRO A 256 15.54 -18.98 -8.54
N ALA A 257 14.45 -19.38 -7.90
CA ALA A 257 13.21 -18.62 -7.99
C ALA A 257 13.27 -17.41 -7.03
N LEU A 258 12.76 -16.27 -7.49
CA LEU A 258 12.74 -15.02 -6.73
C LEU A 258 11.39 -14.82 -6.07
N LEU A 259 11.35 -15.00 -4.76
CA LEU A 259 10.20 -14.74 -3.91
C LEU A 259 10.32 -13.35 -3.29
N ILE A 260 9.26 -12.56 -3.30
CA ILE A 260 9.27 -11.24 -2.67
C ILE A 260 8.11 -11.07 -1.69
N SER A 261 8.39 -10.46 -0.54
CA SER A 261 7.40 -9.98 0.42
C SER A 261 7.73 -8.54 0.80
N SER A 262 6.72 -7.68 0.79
CA SER A 262 6.85 -6.29 1.22
C SER A 262 6.17 -6.12 2.56
N THR A 263 6.80 -5.39 3.49
CA THR A 263 6.33 -5.32 4.87
C THR A 263 6.57 -3.96 5.52
N SER A 264 5.73 -3.63 6.48
CA SER A 264 5.95 -2.53 7.43
C SER A 264 6.56 -3.04 8.75
N TRP A 265 6.84 -4.34 8.85
CA TRP A 265 7.35 -5.02 10.04
C TRP A 265 6.55 -4.65 11.31
N THR A 266 5.23 -4.75 11.23
CA THR A 266 4.26 -4.45 12.27
C THR A 266 3.56 -5.72 12.74
N GLU A 267 2.85 -5.65 13.86
CA GLU A 267 2.22 -6.82 14.51
C GLU A 267 1.09 -7.48 13.69
N ASP A 268 0.55 -6.77 12.69
CA ASP A 268 -0.45 -7.29 11.76
C ASP A 268 0.15 -8.21 10.67
N GLU A 269 1.47 -8.35 10.63
CA GLU A 269 2.22 -9.18 9.68
C GLU A 269 3.10 -10.19 10.42
N ASP A 270 2.59 -11.40 10.62
CA ASP A 270 3.35 -12.48 11.28
C ASP A 270 4.28 -13.22 10.31
N PHE A 271 5.52 -12.77 10.23
CA PHE A 271 6.54 -13.41 9.38
C PHE A 271 6.98 -14.81 9.86
N SER A 272 6.64 -15.23 11.08
CA SER A 272 6.90 -16.60 11.50
C SER A 272 6.19 -17.63 10.61
N VAL A 273 5.06 -17.25 10.00
CA VAL A 273 4.31 -18.09 9.05
C VAL A 273 5.14 -18.33 7.79
N LEU A 274 5.75 -17.29 7.22
CA LEU A 274 6.62 -17.42 6.04
C LEU A 274 7.88 -18.21 6.37
N LEU A 275 8.54 -17.90 7.49
CA LEU A 275 9.78 -18.60 7.88
C LEU A 275 9.55 -20.11 8.06
N LYS A 276 8.47 -20.51 8.73
CA LYS A 276 8.07 -21.94 8.86
C LYS A 276 7.71 -22.57 7.51
N ALA A 277 7.09 -21.82 6.60
CA ALA A 277 6.80 -22.34 5.27
C ALA A 277 8.07 -22.58 4.46
N LEU A 278 9.08 -21.69 4.59
CA LEU A 278 10.39 -21.89 3.99
C LEU A 278 11.15 -23.06 4.60
N GLU A 279 11.04 -23.31 5.91
CA GLU A 279 11.58 -24.53 6.55
C GLU A 279 10.98 -25.80 5.94
N GLY A 280 9.65 -25.83 5.75
CA GLY A 280 8.99 -26.96 5.09
C GLY A 280 9.40 -27.15 3.62
N TYR A 281 9.65 -26.06 2.91
CA TYR A 281 10.16 -26.10 1.53
C TYR A 281 11.61 -26.61 1.48
N GLU A 282 12.49 -26.14 2.36
CA GLU A 282 13.89 -26.60 2.51
C GLU A 282 13.94 -28.10 2.81
N HIS A 283 13.06 -28.58 3.72
CA HIS A 283 12.96 -29.99 4.06
C HIS A 283 12.57 -30.83 2.81
N ALA A 284 11.59 -30.39 2.05
CA ALA A 284 11.18 -31.10 0.83
C ALA A 284 12.30 -31.22 -0.20
N ILE A 285 13.12 -30.17 -0.42
CA ILE A 285 14.29 -30.25 -1.30
C ILE A 285 15.31 -31.25 -0.73
N SER A 286 15.57 -31.18 0.57
CA SER A 286 16.53 -32.07 1.24
C SER A 286 16.11 -33.55 1.17
N GLU A 287 14.80 -33.82 1.08
CA GLU A 287 14.24 -35.17 0.84
C GLU A 287 14.22 -35.59 -0.64
N GLY A 288 14.72 -34.76 -1.55
CA GLY A 288 14.89 -35.07 -2.96
C GLY A 288 13.77 -34.57 -3.86
N ALA A 289 12.91 -33.68 -3.41
CA ALA A 289 11.94 -33.02 -4.27
C ALA A 289 12.66 -32.18 -5.33
N LYS A 290 12.21 -32.30 -6.59
CA LYS A 290 12.76 -31.52 -7.73
C LYS A 290 12.21 -30.10 -7.73
N LEU A 291 12.67 -29.29 -6.79
CA LEU A 291 12.29 -27.90 -6.63
C LEU A 291 13.52 -27.00 -6.82
N PRO A 292 13.34 -25.75 -7.31
CA PRO A 292 14.46 -24.81 -7.43
C PRO A 292 14.92 -24.31 -6.06
N SER A 293 16.16 -23.86 -5.98
CA SER A 293 16.59 -22.99 -4.89
C SER A 293 15.79 -21.70 -4.86
N LEU A 294 15.64 -21.06 -3.71
CA LEU A 294 14.89 -19.82 -3.56
C LEU A 294 15.78 -18.68 -3.08
N VAL A 295 15.55 -17.51 -3.61
CA VAL A 295 15.95 -16.24 -2.99
C VAL A 295 14.68 -15.53 -2.51
N CYS A 296 14.57 -15.37 -1.19
CA CYS A 296 13.45 -14.70 -0.55
C CYS A 296 13.86 -13.30 -0.13
N VAL A 297 13.26 -12.29 -0.76
CA VAL A 297 13.49 -10.89 -0.45
C VAL A 297 12.34 -10.36 0.40
N ILE A 298 12.65 -9.87 1.61
CA ILE A 298 11.66 -9.24 2.49
C ILE A 298 12.04 -7.77 2.63
N THR A 299 11.33 -6.89 1.93
CA THR A 299 11.67 -5.45 1.90
C THR A 299 10.74 -4.62 2.76
N GLY A 300 11.30 -3.67 3.49
CA GLY A 300 10.55 -2.72 4.31
C GLY A 300 11.31 -2.21 5.52
N LYS A 301 10.70 -1.23 6.20
CA LYS A 301 11.15 -0.66 7.48
C LYS A 301 10.05 -0.79 8.52
N GLY A 302 10.42 -1.06 9.76
CA GLY A 302 9.46 -1.10 10.86
C GLY A 302 10.03 -1.65 12.15
N PRO A 303 9.22 -1.61 13.22
CA PRO A 303 9.70 -1.88 14.58
C PRO A 303 10.13 -3.33 14.83
N LEU A 304 9.56 -4.31 14.12
CA LEU A 304 9.87 -5.73 14.33
C LEU A 304 10.97 -6.26 13.39
N LYS A 305 11.60 -5.39 12.57
CA LYS A 305 12.62 -5.82 11.60
C LYS A 305 13.80 -6.54 12.28
N ASP A 306 14.32 -5.96 13.35
CA ASP A 306 15.48 -6.53 14.06
C ASP A 306 15.15 -7.85 14.75
N TYR A 307 13.93 -7.97 15.28
CA TYR A 307 13.43 -9.23 15.84
C TYR A 307 13.41 -10.35 14.79
N TYR A 308 12.81 -10.10 13.62
CA TYR A 308 12.75 -11.12 12.56
C TYR A 308 14.11 -11.39 11.92
N ASN A 309 14.97 -10.40 11.79
CA ASN A 309 16.36 -10.62 11.35
C ASN A 309 17.09 -11.56 12.30
N GLY A 310 16.88 -11.42 13.63
CA GLY A 310 17.42 -12.36 14.61
C GLY A 310 16.94 -13.80 14.39
N LEU A 311 15.67 -14.00 14.05
CA LEU A 311 15.12 -15.33 13.71
C LEU A 311 15.72 -15.87 12.40
N ILE A 312 15.80 -15.03 11.37
CA ILE A 312 16.38 -15.41 10.05
C ILE A 312 17.83 -15.89 10.21
N HIS A 313 18.63 -15.21 11.03
CA HIS A 313 20.03 -15.62 11.27
C HIS A 313 20.18 -16.98 11.98
N GLN A 314 19.14 -17.45 12.65
CA GLN A 314 19.13 -18.78 13.29
C GLN A 314 18.76 -19.90 12.29
N LEU A 315 18.22 -19.54 11.11
CA LEU A 315 17.88 -20.51 10.07
C LEU A 315 19.12 -20.86 9.24
N HIS A 316 19.40 -22.14 9.13
CA HIS A 316 20.56 -22.65 8.38
C HIS A 316 20.09 -23.41 7.14
N PHE A 317 19.54 -22.66 6.17
CA PHE A 317 19.10 -23.21 4.89
C PHE A 317 20.29 -23.48 3.96
N LYS A 318 20.19 -24.54 3.15
CA LYS A 318 21.15 -24.87 2.11
C LYS A 318 20.70 -24.40 0.71
N HIS A 319 19.39 -24.39 0.49
CA HIS A 319 18.78 -24.11 -0.81
C HIS A 319 17.98 -22.80 -0.81
N ILE A 320 17.81 -22.16 0.33
CA ILE A 320 17.07 -20.92 0.47
C ILE A 320 17.99 -19.84 1.04
N GLN A 321 18.01 -18.69 0.37
CA GLN A 321 18.70 -17.50 0.85
C GLN A 321 17.69 -16.41 1.14
N ILE A 322 17.76 -15.78 2.31
CA ILE A 322 16.84 -14.70 2.72
C ILE A 322 17.64 -13.42 2.88
N CYS A 323 17.14 -12.33 2.30
CA CYS A 323 17.69 -10.99 2.53
C CYS A 323 16.59 -9.97 2.80
N THR A 324 16.93 -8.94 3.60
CA THR A 324 15.98 -7.90 4.03
C THR A 324 16.44 -6.50 3.60
N PRO A 325 16.60 -6.23 2.29
CA PRO A 325 17.07 -4.96 1.79
C PRO A 325 16.08 -3.82 2.10
N TRP A 326 16.61 -2.62 2.25
CA TRP A 326 15.84 -1.40 2.04
C TRP A 326 16.06 -0.96 0.60
N LEU A 327 14.97 -0.81 -0.15
CA LEU A 327 15.01 -0.41 -1.55
C LEU A 327 14.70 1.08 -1.68
N GLU A 328 15.34 1.72 -2.63
CA GLU A 328 14.95 3.05 -3.08
C GLU A 328 13.57 2.99 -3.76
N ALA A 329 12.87 4.12 -3.79
CA ALA A 329 11.51 4.18 -4.31
C ALA A 329 11.41 3.76 -5.79
N GLU A 330 12.48 4.02 -6.55
CA GLU A 330 12.59 3.68 -7.97
C GLU A 330 12.92 2.19 -8.19
N ASP A 331 13.65 1.55 -7.28
CA ASP A 331 14.05 0.14 -7.37
C ASP A 331 12.92 -0.83 -6.98
N TYR A 332 12.04 -0.40 -6.09
CA TYR A 332 10.97 -1.25 -5.57
C TYR A 332 10.02 -1.77 -6.66
N PRO A 333 9.46 -0.93 -7.55
CA PRO A 333 8.64 -1.42 -8.66
C PRO A 333 9.41 -2.34 -9.61
N LEU A 334 10.70 -2.04 -9.87
CA LEU A 334 11.54 -2.86 -10.74
C LEU A 334 11.73 -4.27 -10.14
N LEU A 335 11.94 -4.36 -8.82
CA LEU A 335 12.10 -5.66 -8.17
C LEU A 335 10.79 -6.46 -8.14
N LEU A 336 9.65 -5.81 -7.90
CA LEU A 336 8.33 -6.46 -8.01
C LEU A 336 8.09 -7.01 -9.41
N GLY A 337 8.38 -6.21 -10.45
CA GLY A 337 8.22 -6.63 -11.84
C GLY A 337 9.25 -7.66 -12.32
N SER A 338 10.26 -7.97 -11.50
CA SER A 338 11.31 -8.97 -11.78
C SER A 338 11.08 -10.27 -11.01
N ALA A 339 10.24 -10.27 -9.97
CA ALA A 339 10.01 -11.42 -9.12
C ALA A 339 9.16 -12.52 -9.79
N ASP A 340 9.30 -13.74 -9.28
CA ASP A 340 8.52 -14.89 -9.76
C ASP A 340 7.22 -15.06 -8.99
N LEU A 341 7.23 -14.80 -7.67
CA LEU A 341 6.07 -14.93 -6.78
C LEU A 341 6.12 -13.91 -5.65
N GLY A 342 4.98 -13.28 -5.37
CA GLY A 342 4.77 -12.45 -4.19
C GLY A 342 4.18 -13.23 -3.02
N VAL A 343 4.55 -12.89 -1.79
CA VAL A 343 3.88 -13.39 -0.56
C VAL A 343 3.41 -12.22 0.27
N CYS A 344 2.13 -12.21 0.62
CA CYS A 344 1.54 -11.19 1.46
C CYS A 344 1.01 -11.78 2.76
N LEU A 345 1.56 -11.30 3.89
CA LEU A 345 1.17 -11.72 5.25
C LEU A 345 0.27 -10.71 5.95
N HIS A 346 -0.04 -9.60 5.29
CA HIS A 346 -0.89 -8.55 5.87
C HIS A 346 -2.30 -9.07 6.13
N ARG A 347 -2.76 -8.91 7.38
CA ARG A 347 -4.14 -9.15 7.79
C ARG A 347 -4.81 -7.83 8.12
N SER A 348 -5.94 -7.57 7.47
CA SER A 348 -6.75 -6.40 7.80
C SER A 348 -7.23 -6.43 9.25
N SER A 349 -7.10 -5.31 9.99
CA SER A 349 -7.56 -5.19 11.38
C SER A 349 -9.08 -5.27 11.53
N SER A 350 -9.81 -4.87 10.51
CA SER A 350 -11.27 -4.96 10.43
C SER A 350 -11.75 -6.17 9.60
N GLY A 351 -10.89 -6.72 8.77
CA GLY A 351 -11.26 -7.67 7.73
C GLY A 351 -11.86 -7.02 6.47
N LEU A 352 -11.88 -5.69 6.37
CA LEU A 352 -12.66 -4.93 5.39
C LEU A 352 -11.83 -4.09 4.42
N ASP A 353 -10.51 -4.02 4.58
CA ASP A 353 -9.57 -3.37 3.65
C ASP A 353 -8.67 -4.36 2.93
N LEU A 354 -8.07 -3.95 1.83
CA LEU A 354 -7.22 -4.78 0.98
C LEU A 354 -5.77 -4.32 1.03
N PRO A 355 -4.79 -5.23 0.91
CA PRO A 355 -3.39 -4.88 0.97
C PRO A 355 -2.92 -4.18 -0.31
N MET A 356 -2.53 -2.91 -0.21
CA MET A 356 -1.92 -2.14 -1.30
C MET A 356 -0.72 -2.86 -1.93
N LYS A 357 0.04 -3.62 -1.12
CA LYS A 357 1.19 -4.42 -1.57
C LYS A 357 0.81 -5.44 -2.65
N VAL A 358 -0.36 -6.09 -2.52
CA VAL A 358 -0.88 -7.01 -3.53
C VAL A 358 -1.36 -6.26 -4.77
N VAL A 359 -1.95 -5.08 -4.59
CA VAL A 359 -2.33 -4.22 -5.73
C VAL A 359 -1.11 -3.85 -6.56
N ASP A 360 0.01 -3.47 -5.91
CA ASP A 360 1.28 -3.16 -6.58
C ASP A 360 1.87 -4.39 -7.29
N MET A 361 1.83 -5.57 -6.64
CA MET A 361 2.27 -6.84 -7.24
C MET A 361 1.44 -7.18 -8.48
N PHE A 362 0.12 -7.02 -8.43
CA PHE A 362 -0.75 -7.25 -9.58
C PHE A 362 -0.53 -6.26 -10.72
N GLY A 363 -0.17 -5.01 -10.41
CA GLY A 363 0.28 -4.04 -11.40
C GLY A 363 1.51 -4.53 -12.19
N CYS A 364 2.39 -5.27 -11.52
CA CYS A 364 3.56 -5.91 -12.12
C CYS A 364 3.26 -7.29 -12.73
N CYS A 365 2.01 -7.70 -12.86
CA CYS A 365 1.60 -9.05 -13.26
C CYS A 365 2.24 -10.15 -12.42
N LEU A 366 2.55 -9.87 -11.15
CA LEU A 366 3.19 -10.80 -10.23
C LEU A 366 2.13 -11.60 -9.48
N PRO A 367 2.04 -12.94 -9.66
CA PRO A 367 1.17 -13.81 -8.89
C PRO A 367 1.50 -13.76 -7.40
N VAL A 368 0.50 -13.99 -6.54
CA VAL A 368 0.70 -13.90 -5.09
C VAL A 368 0.18 -15.12 -4.35
N CYS A 369 0.84 -15.46 -3.23
CA CYS A 369 0.23 -16.20 -2.12
C CYS A 369 -0.10 -15.20 -1.01
N ALA A 370 -1.37 -15.09 -0.63
CA ALA A 370 -1.82 -14.14 0.38
C ALA A 370 -2.51 -14.84 1.56
N ILE A 371 -2.25 -14.34 2.77
CA ILE A 371 -2.88 -14.90 3.97
C ILE A 371 -4.36 -14.56 4.01
N HIS A 372 -5.18 -15.54 4.38
CA HIS A 372 -6.65 -15.43 4.37
C HIS A 372 -7.15 -14.41 5.39
N PHE A 373 -8.06 -13.55 4.94
CA PHE A 373 -8.99 -12.76 5.74
C PHE A 373 -10.27 -12.46 4.94
N GLU A 374 -11.29 -11.90 5.58
CA GLU A 374 -12.68 -11.95 5.10
C GLU A 374 -12.89 -11.37 3.70
N CYS A 375 -12.47 -10.14 3.42
CA CYS A 375 -12.71 -9.50 2.12
C CYS A 375 -11.60 -9.72 1.09
N LEU A 376 -10.55 -10.51 1.39
CA LEU A 376 -9.41 -10.71 0.48
C LEU A 376 -9.84 -11.20 -0.92
N HIS A 377 -10.93 -11.97 -1.00
CA HIS A 377 -11.50 -12.49 -2.26
C HIS A 377 -11.91 -11.38 -3.25
N GLU A 378 -12.10 -10.15 -2.80
CA GLU A 378 -12.35 -9.01 -3.71
C GLU A 378 -11.11 -8.66 -4.55
N LEU A 379 -9.91 -9.01 -4.10
CA LEU A 379 -8.64 -8.76 -4.78
C LEU A 379 -7.96 -10.03 -5.27
N VAL A 380 -7.72 -11.00 -4.36
CA VAL A 380 -7.04 -12.26 -4.67
C VAL A 380 -8.08 -13.34 -4.89
N LYS A 381 -8.24 -13.73 -6.15
CA LYS A 381 -9.09 -14.82 -6.56
C LYS A 381 -8.29 -16.10 -6.58
N HIS A 382 -8.59 -16.97 -5.61
CA HIS A 382 -7.90 -18.23 -5.43
C HIS A 382 -7.95 -19.08 -6.71
N GLU A 383 -6.80 -19.63 -7.13
CA GLU A 383 -6.62 -20.43 -8.35
C GLU A 383 -6.80 -19.65 -9.68
N GLU A 384 -6.99 -18.32 -9.63
CA GLU A 384 -7.13 -17.49 -10.84
C GLU A 384 -5.95 -16.52 -11.03
N ASN A 385 -5.64 -15.70 -10.01
CA ASN A 385 -4.56 -14.71 -10.05
C ASN A 385 -3.55 -14.87 -8.91
N GLY A 386 -3.74 -15.88 -8.08
CA GLY A 386 -2.91 -16.21 -6.93
C GLY A 386 -3.54 -17.29 -6.07
N LEU A 387 -2.95 -17.52 -4.92
CA LEU A 387 -3.42 -18.50 -3.94
C LEU A 387 -3.67 -17.83 -2.59
N VAL A 388 -4.65 -18.35 -1.87
CA VAL A 388 -4.98 -17.92 -0.51
C VAL A 388 -4.61 -19.06 0.44
N PHE A 389 -3.88 -18.74 1.52
CA PHE A 389 -3.47 -19.70 2.54
C PHE A 389 -3.89 -19.23 3.94
N LYS A 390 -4.03 -20.17 4.87
CA LYS A 390 -4.43 -19.89 6.27
C LYS A 390 -3.25 -19.99 7.24
N ASP A 391 -2.31 -20.86 6.96
CA ASP A 391 -1.18 -21.15 7.82
C ASP A 391 0.10 -21.49 7.02
N SER A 392 1.19 -21.74 7.74
CA SER A 392 2.49 -22.07 7.15
C SER A 392 2.50 -23.39 6.38
N LYS A 393 1.66 -24.36 6.74
CA LYS A 393 1.60 -25.67 6.06
C LYS A 393 0.97 -25.52 4.69
N GLU A 394 -0.17 -24.81 4.62
CA GLU A 394 -0.80 -24.51 3.33
C GLU A 394 0.14 -23.70 2.43
N LEU A 395 0.86 -22.70 2.98
CA LEU A 395 1.83 -21.93 2.20
C LEU A 395 2.99 -22.82 1.70
N THR A 396 3.49 -23.75 2.53
CA THR A 396 4.52 -24.72 2.10
C THR A 396 4.06 -25.52 0.88
N GLU A 397 2.86 -26.09 0.93
CA GLU A 397 2.32 -26.88 -0.18
C GLU A 397 2.07 -26.02 -1.43
N GLN A 398 1.63 -24.78 -1.26
CA GLN A 398 1.47 -23.84 -2.36
C GLN A 398 2.81 -23.50 -3.02
N LEU A 399 3.86 -23.21 -2.24
CA LEU A 399 5.21 -22.96 -2.77
C LEU A 399 5.75 -24.16 -3.54
N LYS A 400 5.62 -25.37 -2.99
CA LYS A 400 6.02 -26.62 -3.65
C LYS A 400 5.31 -26.81 -4.99
N MET A 401 3.98 -26.60 -4.99
CA MET A 401 3.15 -26.77 -6.19
C MET A 401 3.50 -25.72 -7.26
N LEU A 402 3.68 -24.45 -6.88
CA LEU A 402 3.94 -23.38 -7.82
C LEU A 402 5.33 -23.44 -8.45
N PHE A 403 6.33 -23.93 -7.70
CA PHE A 403 7.70 -24.02 -8.18
C PHE A 403 8.07 -25.40 -8.73
N LEU A 404 7.13 -26.37 -8.72
CA LEU A 404 7.35 -27.66 -9.37
C LEU A 404 7.53 -27.45 -10.88
N GLY A 405 8.68 -27.91 -11.42
CA GLY A 405 9.03 -27.74 -12.83
C GLY A 405 9.54 -26.35 -13.22
N PHE A 406 9.75 -25.46 -12.26
CA PHE A 406 10.36 -24.14 -12.52
C PHE A 406 11.76 -24.31 -13.20
N PRO A 407 12.10 -23.48 -14.19
CA PRO A 407 11.42 -22.28 -14.69
C PRO A 407 10.51 -22.51 -15.92
N SER A 408 9.90 -23.68 -16.05
CA SER A 408 9.01 -23.98 -17.19
C SER A 408 7.85 -22.97 -17.30
N LEU A 409 7.51 -22.64 -18.55
CA LEU A 409 6.37 -21.75 -18.86
C LEU A 409 5.01 -22.44 -18.84
N GLU A 410 4.95 -23.74 -18.50
CA GLU A 410 3.70 -24.53 -18.52
C GLU A 410 3.05 -24.69 -17.14
N GLY A 411 3.56 -24.03 -16.10
CA GLY A 411 3.09 -24.19 -14.74
C GLY A 411 1.95 -23.22 -14.33
N LYS A 412 1.30 -23.49 -13.20
CA LYS A 412 0.25 -22.62 -12.61
C LYS A 412 0.73 -21.18 -12.40
N LEU A 413 2.00 -21.00 -12.07
CA LEU A 413 2.58 -19.67 -11.87
C LEU A 413 2.49 -18.82 -13.15
N GLN A 414 2.78 -19.41 -14.30
CA GLN A 414 2.66 -18.74 -15.58
C GLN A 414 1.20 -18.48 -15.96
N SER A 415 0.31 -19.43 -15.70
CA SER A 415 -1.14 -19.26 -15.93
C SER A 415 -1.71 -18.09 -15.12
N PHE A 416 -1.34 -17.95 -13.85
CA PHE A 416 -1.76 -16.81 -13.03
C PHE A 416 -1.23 -15.48 -13.59
N ARG A 417 0.01 -15.46 -14.06
CA ARG A 417 0.61 -14.27 -14.70
C ARG A 417 -0.11 -13.88 -15.99
N GLU A 418 -0.49 -14.84 -16.80
CA GLU A 418 -1.27 -14.63 -18.02
C GLU A 418 -2.68 -14.12 -17.71
N ASN A 419 -3.34 -14.65 -16.68
CA ASN A 419 -4.61 -14.15 -16.22
C ASN A 419 -4.53 -12.71 -15.74
N LEU A 420 -3.46 -12.34 -15.03
CA LEU A 420 -3.20 -10.95 -14.61
C LEU A 420 -2.99 -10.02 -15.81
N ARG A 421 -2.24 -10.45 -16.83
CA ARG A 421 -2.05 -9.69 -18.09
C ARG A 421 -3.34 -9.53 -18.88
N ALA A 422 -4.15 -10.60 -18.92
CA ALA A 422 -5.43 -10.60 -19.62
C ALA A 422 -6.51 -9.78 -18.91
N SER A 423 -6.40 -9.64 -17.59
CA SER A 423 -7.33 -8.85 -16.79
C SER A 423 -7.14 -7.36 -17.09
N LYS A 424 -7.91 -6.82 -18.06
CA LYS A 424 -7.99 -5.39 -18.33
C LYS A 424 -8.66 -4.66 -17.17
N GLN A 425 -7.97 -4.59 -16.03
CA GLN A 425 -8.47 -3.76 -14.94
C GLN A 425 -8.29 -2.29 -15.32
N PRO A 426 -9.33 -1.43 -15.14
CA PRO A 426 -9.19 -0.02 -15.36
C PRO A 426 -8.06 0.51 -14.47
N CYS A 427 -7.24 1.41 -14.99
CA CYS A 427 -6.21 2.06 -14.19
C CYS A 427 -6.87 2.99 -13.14
N TRP A 428 -6.05 3.50 -12.22
CA TRP A 428 -6.54 4.44 -11.20
C TRP A 428 -7.33 5.60 -11.83
N ASP A 429 -6.79 6.19 -12.87
CA ASP A 429 -7.35 7.38 -13.49
C ASP A 429 -8.74 7.15 -14.06
N GLU A 430 -8.94 6.06 -14.78
CA GLU A 430 -10.24 5.67 -15.33
C GLU A 430 -11.28 5.38 -14.24
N SER A 431 -10.87 4.61 -13.22
CA SER A 431 -11.73 4.29 -12.07
C SER A 431 -12.12 5.55 -11.29
N TRP A 432 -11.15 6.45 -11.10
CA TRP A 432 -11.36 7.71 -10.40
C TRP A 432 -12.32 8.63 -11.17
N ASP A 433 -12.14 8.75 -12.48
CA ASP A 433 -12.99 9.58 -13.34
C ASP A 433 -14.44 9.08 -13.37
N GLN A 434 -14.62 7.77 -13.38
CA GLN A 434 -15.95 7.15 -13.33
C GLN A 434 -16.62 7.28 -11.94
N THR A 435 -15.86 7.26 -10.86
CA THR A 435 -16.39 7.14 -9.51
C THR A 435 -16.41 8.47 -8.75
N VAL A 436 -15.33 9.25 -8.80
CA VAL A 436 -15.15 10.46 -7.98
C VAL A 436 -15.57 11.72 -8.73
N LEU A 437 -15.23 11.83 -10.02
CA LEU A 437 -15.53 13.02 -10.78
C LEU A 437 -17.04 13.39 -10.79
N PRO A 438 -17.98 12.43 -10.88
CA PRO A 438 -19.41 12.72 -10.77
C PRO A 438 -19.83 13.32 -9.42
N LEU A 439 -19.16 12.93 -8.32
CA LEU A 439 -19.44 13.45 -6.96
C LEU A 439 -19.06 14.93 -6.83
N LEU A 440 -18.09 15.38 -7.63
CA LEU A 440 -17.60 16.75 -7.59
C LEU A 440 -18.49 17.72 -8.38
N GLY A 441 -19.57 17.24 -9.01
CA GLY A 441 -20.53 18.03 -9.78
C GLY A 441 -19.91 18.64 -11.04
N HIS A 442 -20.55 18.45 -12.20
CA HIS A 442 -20.33 19.33 -13.33
C HIS A 442 -20.87 20.71 -12.94
N ARG A 443 -20.06 21.75 -13.00
CA ARG A 443 -20.62 23.10 -13.07
C ARG A 443 -21.22 23.24 -14.48
N GLU A 444 -22.55 23.26 -14.54
CA GLU A 444 -23.23 23.87 -15.65
C GLU A 444 -22.82 25.35 -15.77
#